data_936a18e4753c417ba4caa039bd7cb59c
#
_entry.id   936a18e4753c417ba4caa039bd7cb59c
#
_cell.length_a   1.000
_cell.length_b   1.000
_cell.length_c   1.000
_cell.angle_alpha   90.00
_cell.angle_beta   90.00
_cell.angle_gamma   90.00
#
_symmetry.space_group_name_H-M   'P 1'
#
loop_
_entity.id
_entity.type
_entity.pdbx_description
1 polymer ?
#
loop_
_entity_poly.entity_id
_entity_poly.type
_entity_poly.pdbx_seq_one_letter_code
_entity_poly.pdbx_strand_id
1 'polypeptide(L)'
;MKDNRMEFLKANYHAHTWRCQHAYDTEREYIEAAISMGIEIFGFSDHVPCPYQDGYVSNIRMTMKQAPEYVETIRRLEAEYRDQIKIYAGFEAEYVPEFYEEQMRMFRNLGCDYMIMGQHFLGSEQMGPYTGTETVSYTHLTLP
;
A
#
# COMPACT_ATOMS: atom_id res chain seq x y z
N MET A 1 23.34 -4.56 -34.17
CA MET A 1 23.53 -4.22 -32.75
C MET A 1 22.17 -4.32 -32.09
N LYS A 2 21.98 -5.23 -31.14
CA LYS A 2 20.77 -5.25 -30.34
C LYS A 2 20.82 -4.01 -29.45
N ASP A 3 19.82 -3.14 -29.59
CA ASP A 3 19.64 -1.98 -28.75
C ASP A 3 19.40 -2.49 -27.32
N ASN A 4 20.39 -2.32 -26.46
CA ASN A 4 20.40 -2.82 -25.08
C ASN A 4 19.80 -1.78 -24.15
N ARG A 5 18.72 -1.07 -24.59
CA ARG A 5 17.92 -0.27 -23.70
C ARG A 5 17.23 -1.20 -22.73
N MET A 6 17.57 -1.10 -21.45
CA MET A 6 16.75 -1.71 -20.41
C MET A 6 15.32 -1.20 -20.59
N GLU A 7 14.39 -2.10 -20.90
CA GLU A 7 12.97 -1.77 -20.83
C GLU A 7 12.66 -1.53 -19.34
N PHE A 8 12.53 -0.28 -18.96
CA PHE A 8 12.09 0.09 -17.63
C PHE A 8 10.63 -0.33 -17.44
N LEU A 9 10.30 -0.74 -16.23
CA LEU A 9 8.92 -1.02 -15.86
C LEU A 9 8.09 0.26 -16.06
N LYS A 10 7.03 0.15 -16.86
CA LYS A 10 6.14 1.29 -17.16
C LYS A 10 5.10 1.54 -16.08
N ALA A 11 4.94 0.62 -15.15
CA ALA A 11 3.96 0.71 -14.07
C ALA A 11 4.54 0.20 -12.75
N ASN A 12 4.17 0.87 -11.66
CA ASN A 12 4.38 0.41 -10.29
C ASN A 12 3.07 0.56 -9.52
N TYR A 13 2.58 -0.53 -8.91
CA TYR A 13 1.35 -0.55 -8.12
C TYR A 13 1.60 -0.81 -6.63
N HIS A 14 2.86 -0.85 -6.19
CA HIS A 14 3.21 -1.13 -4.80
C HIS A 14 4.18 -0.07 -4.27
N ALA A 15 3.61 0.94 -3.63
CA ALA A 15 4.37 2.00 -2.99
C ALA A 15 3.72 2.42 -1.67
N HIS A 16 4.53 2.57 -0.65
CA HIS A 16 4.14 3.02 0.67
C HIS A 16 4.42 4.50 0.87
N THR A 17 3.73 5.11 1.83
CA THR A 17 3.95 6.50 2.22
C THR A 17 4.54 6.57 3.64
N TRP A 18 4.96 7.75 4.06
CA TRP A 18 5.46 7.98 5.41
C TRP A 18 4.49 7.53 6.53
N ARG A 19 3.19 7.36 6.21
CA ARG A 19 2.16 6.94 7.17
C ARG A 19 2.34 5.50 7.66
N CYS A 20 3.03 4.65 6.90
CA CYS A 20 3.38 3.31 7.33
C CYS A 20 4.59 3.27 8.29
N GLN A 21 5.22 4.40 8.57
CA GLN A 21 6.34 4.58 9.51
C GLN A 21 7.66 3.89 9.08
N HIS A 22 7.70 3.29 7.89
CA HIS A 22 8.92 2.70 7.31
C HIS A 22 9.21 3.19 5.88
N ALA A 23 8.48 4.20 5.40
CA ALA A 23 8.78 4.99 4.22
C ALA A 23 8.95 6.47 4.62
N TYR A 24 9.72 7.24 3.87
CA TYR A 24 10.16 8.57 4.32
C TYR A 24 9.73 9.71 3.42
N ASP A 25 9.64 9.47 2.10
CA ASP A 25 9.36 10.52 1.14
C ASP A 25 7.86 10.86 1.07
N THR A 26 7.56 12.05 0.57
CA THR A 26 6.19 12.48 0.30
C THR A 26 5.67 11.82 -0.98
N GLU A 27 4.34 11.74 -1.12
CA GLU A 27 3.69 11.23 -2.33
C GLU A 27 4.13 12.01 -3.58
N ARG A 28 4.37 13.30 -3.45
CA ARG A 28 4.88 14.15 -4.54
C ARG A 28 6.26 13.72 -5.00
N GLU A 29 7.19 13.51 -4.08
CA GLU A 29 8.54 13.08 -4.39
C GLU A 29 8.56 11.70 -5.09
N TYR A 30 7.71 10.77 -4.67
CA TYR A 30 7.53 9.49 -5.37
C TYR A 30 7.03 9.66 -6.80
N ILE A 31 6.03 10.53 -7.02
CA ILE A 31 5.48 10.82 -8.35
C ILE A 31 6.55 11.46 -9.25
N GLU A 32 7.25 12.45 -8.77
CA GLU A 32 8.30 13.17 -9.53
C GLU A 32 9.46 12.22 -9.88
N ALA A 33 9.86 11.36 -8.96
CA ALA A 33 10.84 10.30 -9.21
C ALA A 33 10.33 9.32 -10.27
N ALA A 34 9.09 8.87 -10.17
CA ALA A 34 8.47 7.96 -11.14
C ALA A 34 8.44 8.56 -12.56
N ILE A 35 8.04 9.83 -12.67
CA ILE A 35 8.06 10.58 -13.95
C ILE A 35 9.49 10.65 -14.51
N SER A 36 10.47 10.98 -13.69
CA SER A 36 11.87 11.07 -14.12
C SER A 36 12.45 9.76 -14.63
N MET A 37 11.91 8.63 -14.14
CA MET A 37 12.27 7.27 -14.56
C MET A 37 11.46 6.77 -15.76
N GLY A 38 10.51 7.55 -16.28
CA GLY A 38 9.68 7.17 -17.41
C GLY A 38 8.56 6.17 -17.05
N ILE A 39 8.16 6.09 -15.79
CA ILE A 39 7.00 5.32 -15.34
C ILE A 39 5.73 6.05 -15.81
N GLU A 40 4.82 5.31 -16.44
CA GLU A 40 3.58 5.84 -17.01
C GLU A 40 2.38 5.69 -16.05
N ILE A 41 2.45 4.71 -15.15
CA ILE A 41 1.37 4.41 -14.17
C ILE A 41 2.00 4.21 -12.79
N PHE A 42 1.49 4.94 -11.79
CA PHE A 42 1.94 4.82 -10.41
C PHE A 42 0.76 4.64 -9.45
N GLY A 43 0.79 3.58 -8.68
CA GLY A 43 -0.21 3.27 -7.67
C GLY A 43 0.39 3.33 -6.26
N PHE A 44 -0.26 4.08 -5.40
CA PHE A 44 0.00 4.03 -3.96
C PHE A 44 -0.82 2.92 -3.33
N SER A 45 -0.18 2.07 -2.54
CA SER A 45 -0.82 0.96 -1.83
C SER A 45 -0.23 0.83 -0.43
N ASP A 46 -0.45 1.85 0.39
CA ASP A 46 0.00 1.81 1.77
C ASP A 46 -0.75 0.74 2.57
N HIS A 47 -0.19 0.28 3.68
CA HIS A 47 -0.84 -0.72 4.52
C HIS A 47 -2.23 -0.29 4.96
N VAL A 48 -3.23 -1.14 4.72
CA VAL A 48 -4.60 -0.88 5.15
C VAL A 48 -4.67 -0.68 6.67
N PRO A 49 -5.32 0.38 7.16
CA PRO A 49 -5.47 0.56 8.60
C PRO A 49 -6.40 -0.50 9.20
N CYS A 50 -6.14 -0.87 10.44
CA CYS A 50 -6.96 -1.79 11.21
C CYS A 50 -7.74 -1.04 12.30
N PRO A 51 -9.05 -1.29 12.44
CA PRO A 51 -9.91 -0.61 13.41
C PRO A 51 -9.81 -1.24 14.81
N TYR A 52 -8.60 -1.26 15.38
CA TYR A 52 -8.39 -1.78 16.74
C TYR A 52 -9.22 -1.05 17.78
N GLN A 53 -9.93 -1.80 18.62
CA GLN A 53 -10.83 -1.27 19.64
C GLN A 53 -10.19 -1.16 21.03
N ASP A 54 -9.06 -1.83 21.23
CA ASP A 54 -8.35 -1.94 22.51
C ASP A 54 -7.31 -0.84 22.75
N GLY A 55 -7.24 0.15 21.86
CA GLY A 55 -6.27 1.23 21.92
C GLY A 55 -4.89 0.88 21.36
N TYR A 56 -4.72 -0.29 20.76
CA TYR A 56 -3.49 -0.65 20.07
C TYR A 56 -3.21 0.33 18.92
N VAL A 57 -1.96 0.73 18.80
CA VAL A 57 -1.48 1.58 17.70
C VAL A 57 -0.42 0.81 16.93
N SER A 58 -0.72 0.53 15.67
CA SER A 58 0.22 -0.13 14.76
C SER A 58 1.45 0.74 14.51
N ASN A 59 2.59 0.10 14.36
CA ASN A 59 3.85 0.75 13.97
C ASN A 59 4.22 0.54 12.50
N ILE A 60 3.32 -0.10 11.74
CA ILE A 60 3.51 -0.35 10.30
C ILE A 60 2.34 0.15 9.44
N ARG A 61 1.28 0.68 10.05
CA ARG A 61 0.06 1.11 9.36
C ARG A 61 -0.32 2.52 9.75
N MET A 62 -0.97 3.22 8.83
CA MET A 62 -1.70 4.43 9.18
C MET A 62 -2.88 4.11 10.09
N THR A 63 -3.37 5.11 10.79
CA THR A 63 -4.62 5.01 11.56
C THR A 63 -5.84 5.13 10.66
N MET A 64 -7.00 4.65 11.12
CA MET A 64 -8.29 4.84 10.43
C MET A 64 -8.60 6.33 10.15
N LYS A 65 -8.12 7.23 11.00
CA LYS A 65 -8.30 8.69 10.82
C LYS A 65 -7.45 9.29 9.71
N GLN A 66 -6.32 8.68 9.39
CA GLN A 66 -5.41 9.14 8.33
C GLN A 66 -5.84 8.67 6.95
N ALA A 67 -6.61 7.58 6.86
CA ALA A 67 -6.99 7.00 5.57
C ALA A 67 -7.74 7.97 4.62
N PRO A 68 -8.70 8.81 5.10
CA PRO A 68 -9.33 9.80 4.23
C PRO A 68 -8.34 10.83 3.68
N GLU A 69 -7.47 11.36 4.50
CA GLU A 69 -6.46 12.35 4.10
C GLU A 69 -5.43 11.75 3.14
N TYR A 70 -5.05 10.48 3.33
CA TYR A 70 -4.19 9.74 2.42
C TYR A 70 -4.80 9.69 1.01
N VAL A 71 -6.04 9.23 0.88
CA VAL A 71 -6.71 9.14 -0.41
C VAL A 71 -6.92 10.52 -1.04
N GLU A 72 -7.34 11.52 -0.25
CA GLU A 72 -7.51 12.90 -0.72
C GLU A 72 -6.20 13.49 -1.26
N THR A 73 -5.09 13.26 -0.57
CA THR A 73 -3.77 13.70 -1.02
C THR A 73 -3.41 13.10 -2.38
N ILE A 74 -3.63 11.78 -2.56
CA ILE A 74 -3.35 11.11 -3.84
C ILE A 74 -4.27 11.66 -4.94
N ARG A 75 -5.57 11.85 -4.68
CA ARG A 75 -6.52 12.41 -5.66
C ARG A 75 -6.15 13.82 -6.11
N ARG A 76 -5.68 14.65 -5.20
CA ARG A 76 -5.18 15.98 -5.53
C ARG A 76 -3.96 15.91 -6.45
N LEU A 77 -3.02 15.03 -6.14
CA LEU A 77 -1.82 14.83 -6.97
C LEU A 77 -2.16 14.17 -8.32
N GLU A 78 -3.09 13.23 -8.37
CA GLU A 78 -3.62 12.68 -9.62
C GLU A 78 -4.15 13.79 -10.55
N ALA A 79 -4.93 14.72 -10.02
CA ALA A 79 -5.44 15.85 -10.79
C ALA A 79 -4.32 16.81 -11.25
N GLU A 80 -3.32 17.03 -10.41
CA GLU A 80 -2.18 17.92 -10.71
C GLU A 80 -1.27 17.33 -11.81
N TYR A 81 -0.97 16.05 -11.75
CA TYR A 81 -0.04 15.36 -12.66
C TYR A 81 -0.72 14.62 -13.82
N ARG A 82 -2.02 14.78 -14.02
CA ARG A 82 -2.85 14.02 -14.97
C ARG A 82 -2.33 13.94 -16.40
N ASP A 83 -1.58 14.96 -16.84
CA ASP A 83 -1.02 15.05 -18.20
C ASP A 83 0.39 14.42 -18.30
N GLN A 84 0.95 13.94 -17.20
CA GLN A 84 2.31 13.42 -17.10
C GLN A 84 2.35 11.93 -16.71
N ILE A 85 1.52 11.50 -15.77
CA ILE A 85 1.51 10.16 -15.23
C ILE A 85 0.10 9.79 -14.74
N LYS A 86 -0.29 8.53 -14.92
CA LYS A 86 -1.53 8.02 -14.36
C LYS A 86 -1.32 7.57 -12.92
N ILE A 87 -2.11 8.07 -11.99
CA ILE A 87 -1.97 7.79 -10.56
C ILE A 87 -3.21 7.04 -10.05
N TYR A 88 -3.00 6.08 -9.15
CA TYR A 88 -4.06 5.34 -8.50
C TYR A 88 -3.90 5.34 -6.98
N ALA A 89 -5.02 5.40 -6.27
CA ALA A 89 -5.10 5.27 -4.82
C ALA A 89 -5.59 3.88 -4.44
N GLY A 90 -4.79 3.14 -3.70
CA GLY A 90 -5.12 1.81 -3.24
C GLY A 90 -4.60 1.52 -1.84
N PHE A 91 -4.71 0.27 -1.44
CA PHE A 91 -4.14 -0.24 -0.20
C PHE A 91 -3.51 -1.61 -0.39
N GLU A 92 -2.46 -1.88 0.38
CA GLU A 92 -2.00 -3.24 0.64
C GLU A 92 -2.78 -3.80 1.82
N ALA A 93 -3.60 -4.82 1.54
CA ALA A 93 -4.52 -5.40 2.49
C ALA A 93 -4.01 -6.74 3.04
N GLU A 94 -4.27 -6.98 4.30
CA GLU A 94 -4.14 -8.30 4.91
C GLU A 94 -5.53 -8.85 5.21
N TYR A 95 -5.70 -10.15 5.03
CA TYR A 95 -6.95 -10.79 5.43
C TYR A 95 -6.95 -11.06 6.93
N VAL A 96 -7.60 -10.17 7.66
CA VAL A 96 -7.92 -10.34 9.08
C VAL A 96 -9.43 -10.42 9.20
N PRO A 97 -10.00 -11.63 9.43
CA PRO A 97 -11.46 -11.83 9.39
C PRO A 97 -12.25 -10.86 10.25
N GLU A 98 -11.71 -10.50 11.41
CA GLU A 98 -12.33 -9.57 12.36
C GLU A 98 -12.53 -8.17 11.79
N PHE A 99 -11.61 -7.69 10.94
CA PHE A 99 -11.62 -6.33 10.42
C PHE A 99 -12.08 -6.20 8.96
N TYR A 100 -12.21 -7.33 8.28
CA TYR A 100 -12.44 -7.38 6.84
C TYR A 100 -13.63 -6.53 6.37
N GLU A 101 -14.78 -6.69 7.01
CA GLU A 101 -16.00 -5.98 6.59
C GLU A 101 -15.87 -4.46 6.77
N GLU A 102 -15.23 -4.01 7.86
CA GLU A 102 -15.01 -2.60 8.11
C GLU A 102 -13.98 -2.00 7.16
N GLN A 103 -12.89 -2.70 6.89
CA GLN A 103 -11.88 -2.32 5.90
C GLN A 103 -12.49 -2.22 4.50
N MET A 104 -13.31 -3.20 4.08
CA MET A 104 -13.99 -3.15 2.78
C MET A 104 -14.99 -2.01 2.68
N ARG A 105 -15.66 -1.68 3.76
CA ARG A 105 -16.56 -0.52 3.82
C ARG A 105 -15.78 0.79 3.68
N MET A 106 -14.69 0.94 4.42
CA MET A 106 -13.79 2.09 4.32
C MET A 106 -13.25 2.23 2.89
N PHE A 107 -12.72 1.16 2.30
CA PHE A 107 -12.20 1.14 0.94
C PHE A 107 -13.23 1.68 -0.08
N ARG A 108 -14.46 1.17 -0.03
CA ARG A 108 -15.54 1.63 -0.91
C ARG A 108 -15.92 3.10 -0.66
N ASN A 109 -16.03 3.50 0.59
CA ASN A 109 -16.42 4.87 0.97
C ASN A 109 -15.38 5.91 0.55
N LEU A 110 -14.09 5.55 0.58
CA LEU A 110 -13.00 6.43 0.15
C LEU A 110 -12.84 6.48 -1.37
N GLY A 111 -13.52 5.60 -2.13
CA GLY A 111 -13.41 5.54 -3.58
C GLY A 111 -12.01 5.12 -4.04
N CYS A 112 -11.40 4.16 -3.35
CA CYS A 112 -10.11 3.61 -3.76
C CYS A 112 -10.22 2.79 -5.04
N ASP A 113 -9.15 2.76 -5.84
CA ASP A 113 -9.14 2.13 -7.17
C ASP A 113 -8.84 0.65 -7.11
N TYR A 114 -7.93 0.23 -6.24
CA TYR A 114 -7.42 -1.15 -6.21
C TYR A 114 -6.90 -1.54 -4.83
N MET A 115 -6.70 -2.83 -4.68
CA MET A 115 -6.14 -3.43 -3.49
C MET A 115 -5.17 -4.53 -3.90
N ILE A 116 -4.02 -4.59 -3.26
CA ILE A 116 -3.11 -5.73 -3.35
C ILE A 116 -3.17 -6.53 -2.05
N MET A 117 -2.94 -7.83 -2.13
CA MET A 117 -2.92 -8.70 -0.96
C MET A 117 -1.47 -8.92 -0.51
N GLY A 118 -1.16 -8.48 0.71
CA GLY A 118 0.12 -8.74 1.36
C GLY A 118 -0.10 -9.26 2.78
N GLN A 119 0.15 -10.54 3.02
CA GLN A 119 -0.03 -11.15 4.34
C GLN A 119 1.27 -11.09 5.13
N HIS A 120 1.36 -10.16 6.08
CA HIS A 120 2.56 -9.92 6.90
C HIS A 120 2.55 -10.67 8.23
N PHE A 121 1.36 -10.99 8.75
CA PHE A 121 1.22 -11.69 10.02
C PHE A 121 0.34 -12.93 9.88
N LEU A 122 0.65 -13.96 10.66
CA LEU A 122 -0.22 -15.12 10.82
C LEU A 122 -1.30 -14.78 11.86
N GLY A 123 -2.51 -14.57 11.39
CA GLY A 123 -3.63 -14.13 12.22
C GLY A 123 -3.72 -12.60 12.28
N SER A 124 -3.31 -11.98 13.34
CA SER A 124 -3.30 -10.53 13.50
C SER A 124 -1.92 -9.99 13.87
N GLU A 125 -1.70 -8.72 13.59
CA GLU A 125 -0.46 -8.02 13.96
C GLU A 125 -0.16 -8.09 15.46
N GLN A 126 -1.19 -8.12 16.31
CA GLN A 126 -1.04 -8.18 17.77
C GLN A 126 -0.68 -9.57 18.29
N MET A 127 -1.07 -10.63 17.59
CA MET A 127 -1.05 -12.00 18.12
C MET A 127 -0.22 -12.97 17.28
N GLY A 128 0.01 -12.65 16.02
CA GLY A 128 0.69 -13.53 15.09
C GLY A 128 2.17 -13.18 14.89
N PRO A 129 2.99 -14.17 14.59
CA PRO A 129 4.37 -13.90 14.18
C PRO A 129 4.38 -13.23 12.80
N TYR A 130 5.35 -12.34 12.61
CA TYR A 130 5.62 -11.71 11.32
C TYR A 130 6.15 -12.75 10.32
N THR A 131 5.59 -12.79 9.13
CA THR A 131 5.93 -13.79 8.10
C THR A 131 7.37 -13.70 7.58
N GLY A 132 8.03 -12.55 7.75
CA GLY A 132 9.43 -12.35 7.38
C GLY A 132 10.44 -12.87 8.40
N THR A 133 10.02 -13.50 9.52
CA THR A 133 10.93 -14.13 10.47
C THR A 133 11.32 -15.54 10.01
N GLU A 134 12.57 -15.95 10.28
CA GLU A 134 13.09 -17.26 9.85
C GLU A 134 12.23 -18.45 10.32
N THR A 135 11.57 -18.33 11.46
CA THR A 135 10.70 -19.36 12.03
C THR A 135 9.39 -19.57 11.27
N VAL A 136 8.99 -18.64 10.41
CA VAL A 136 7.69 -18.67 9.74
C VAL A 136 7.79 -18.97 8.23
N SER A 137 8.92 -18.63 7.61
CA SER A 137 9.04 -18.64 6.13
C SER A 137 8.88 -20.00 5.47
N TYR A 138 9.03 -21.11 6.16
CA TYR A 138 8.98 -22.44 5.52
C TYR A 138 7.89 -23.38 6.01
N THR A 139 7.28 -23.12 7.17
CA THR A 139 6.33 -24.07 7.78
C THR A 139 4.87 -23.79 7.43
N HIS A 140 4.53 -22.60 6.98
CA HIS A 140 3.13 -22.17 6.85
C HIS A 140 2.71 -21.73 5.44
N LEU A 141 3.66 -21.65 4.50
CA LEU A 141 3.40 -21.29 3.09
C LEU A 141 3.34 -22.52 2.16
N THR A 142 3.50 -23.73 2.66
CA THR A 142 3.18 -24.94 1.90
C THR A 142 1.67 -25.11 1.89
N LEU A 143 1.06 -24.67 0.80
CA LEU A 143 -0.30 -25.05 0.47
C LEU A 143 -0.39 -26.57 0.34
N PRO A 144 -1.50 -27.20 0.78
CA PRO A 144 -1.74 -28.63 0.66
C PRO A 144 -1.79 -29.07 -0.80
#